data_ae59d827a9f0ded9a060cac21879cb66
#
_entry.id   ae59d827a9f0ded9a060cac21879cb66
#
_cell.length_a   1.000
_cell.length_b   1.000
_cell.length_c   1.000
_cell.angle_alpha   90.00
_cell.angle_beta   90.00
_cell.angle_gamma   90.00
#
_symmetry.space_group_name_H-M   'P 1'
#
loop_
_entity.id
_entity.type
_entity.pdbx_description
1 polymer ?
#
loop_
_entity_poly.entity_id
_entity_poly.type
_entity_poly.pdbx_seq_one_letter_code
_entity_poly.pdbx_strand_id
1 'polypeptide(L)'
;MGMKIRDDLLRQRQGLGPLRKQTQAEISATDARELGLLAPVRLSGDLKDAAQIHIQAGDRIICRKAAIIAKRHLHAAPGDAQRLGIADGQELSIRLAGIRPLILEGVVVRVSQTSALALHIDTDEANAAGIGKDAVCRIAGINIAAQSQDQPSRAPQDSGAYSCPDRLITEQHVKGFKREGVRALKRLPGQLITPLARDTLKAFGITLEE
;
A
#
# COMPACT_ATOMS: atom_id res chain seq x y z
N MET A 1 0.47 -24.22 -5.66
CA MET A 1 1.27 -24.78 -4.56
C MET A 1 0.85 -24.03 -3.28
N GLY A 2 0.06 -24.66 -2.41
CA GLY A 2 -0.48 -24.01 -1.22
C GLY A 2 0.53 -24.03 -0.08
N MET A 3 0.80 -22.90 0.55
CA MET A 3 1.73 -22.78 1.66
C MET A 3 0.98 -22.84 3.00
N LYS A 4 1.42 -23.69 3.91
CA LYS A 4 0.95 -23.75 5.29
C LYS A 4 1.47 -22.53 6.04
N ILE A 5 0.57 -21.72 6.59
CA ILE A 5 0.95 -20.74 7.61
C ILE A 5 1.22 -21.51 8.90
N ARG A 6 2.40 -21.39 9.45
CA ARG A 6 2.77 -22.03 10.71
C ARG A 6 1.95 -21.43 11.86
N ASP A 7 1.50 -22.28 12.78
CA ASP A 7 0.73 -21.94 13.98
C ASP A 7 1.40 -20.87 14.87
N ASP A 8 2.72 -20.77 14.83
CA ASP A 8 3.53 -19.82 15.59
C ASP A 8 3.37 -18.36 15.13
N LEU A 9 3.13 -18.12 13.83
CA LEU A 9 2.82 -16.78 13.30
C LEU A 9 1.41 -16.30 13.68
N LEU A 10 0.45 -17.22 13.86
CA LEU A 10 -0.91 -16.90 14.28
C LEU A 10 -1.07 -16.69 15.78
N ARG A 11 -0.22 -17.28 16.62
CA ARG A 11 -0.28 -17.16 18.09
C ARG A 11 0.06 -15.77 18.62
N GLN A 12 0.76 -14.96 17.87
CA GLN A 12 1.06 -13.57 18.26
C GLN A 12 -0.01 -12.56 17.88
N ARG A 13 -0.97 -12.95 17.03
CA ARG A 13 -2.08 -12.10 16.63
C ARG A 13 -3.38 -12.65 17.17
N GLN A 14 -3.65 -12.36 18.44
CA GLN A 14 -5.00 -12.53 18.97
C GLN A 14 -5.96 -11.77 18.03
N GLY A 15 -6.97 -12.46 17.52
CA GLY A 15 -8.02 -11.86 16.71
C GLY A 15 -8.74 -10.80 17.52
N LEU A 16 -8.22 -9.58 17.47
CA LEU A 16 -8.72 -8.45 18.21
C LEU A 16 -9.70 -7.71 17.31
N GLY A 17 -10.96 -7.88 17.58
CA GLY A 17 -12.01 -7.12 16.92
C GLY A 17 -13.35 -7.84 16.96
N PRO A 18 -14.44 -7.12 16.68
CA PRO A 18 -15.74 -7.75 16.57
C PRO A 18 -15.73 -8.79 15.46
N LEU A 19 -16.55 -9.84 15.60
CA LEU A 19 -16.73 -10.85 14.56
C LEU A 19 -17.11 -10.15 13.25
N ARG A 20 -16.32 -10.46 12.21
CA ARG A 20 -16.52 -9.91 10.87
C ARG A 20 -17.39 -10.84 10.04
N LYS A 21 -18.13 -10.28 9.07
CA LYS A 21 -18.93 -11.07 8.14
C LYS A 21 -18.07 -11.96 7.23
N GLN A 22 -16.80 -11.60 7.02
CA GLN A 22 -15.88 -12.33 6.17
C GLN A 22 -14.53 -12.53 6.88
N THR A 23 -13.91 -13.67 6.63
CA THR A 23 -12.54 -13.95 7.09
C THR A 23 -11.57 -12.95 6.48
N GLN A 24 -10.73 -12.34 7.29
CA GLN A 24 -9.71 -11.40 6.87
C GLN A 24 -8.42 -11.65 7.63
N ALA A 25 -7.29 -11.60 6.93
CA ALA A 25 -5.96 -11.61 7.49
C ALA A 25 -5.22 -10.34 7.03
N GLU A 26 -4.86 -9.53 7.99
CA GLU A 26 -4.00 -8.36 7.79
C GLU A 26 -2.57 -8.77 8.13
N ILE A 27 -1.69 -8.68 7.14
CA ILE A 27 -0.29 -9.09 7.25
C ILE A 27 0.62 -7.93 6.86
N SER A 28 1.88 -7.98 7.27
CA SER A 28 2.88 -7.01 6.83
C SER A 28 3.39 -7.34 5.41
N ALA A 29 4.11 -6.41 4.80
CA ALA A 29 4.73 -6.65 3.50
C ALA A 29 5.82 -7.73 3.60
N THR A 30 6.54 -7.79 4.73
CA THR A 30 7.52 -8.86 5.01
C THR A 30 6.85 -10.21 5.15
N ASP A 31 5.77 -10.32 5.94
CA ASP A 31 5.00 -11.57 6.06
C ASP A 31 4.49 -12.05 4.69
N ALA A 32 3.94 -11.13 3.86
CA ALA A 32 3.47 -11.47 2.53
C ALA A 32 4.59 -12.05 1.66
N ARG A 33 5.78 -11.46 1.72
CA ARG A 33 6.95 -11.92 0.98
C ARG A 33 7.42 -13.30 1.45
N GLU A 34 7.52 -13.51 2.78
CA GLU A 34 7.90 -14.79 3.35
C GLU A 34 6.91 -15.91 3.01
N LEU A 35 5.63 -15.57 2.96
CA LEU A 35 4.56 -16.49 2.57
C LEU A 35 4.45 -16.68 1.05
N GLY A 36 5.23 -15.94 0.25
CA GLY A 36 5.14 -15.98 -1.21
C GLY A 36 3.79 -15.48 -1.75
N LEU A 37 3.12 -14.57 -1.02
CA LEU A 37 1.82 -14.02 -1.37
C LEU A 37 1.95 -12.68 -2.08
N LEU A 38 1.15 -12.48 -3.11
CA LEU A 38 0.92 -11.18 -3.74
C LEU A 38 -0.33 -10.55 -3.13
N ALA A 39 -0.21 -10.09 -1.88
CA ALA A 39 -1.31 -9.45 -1.16
C ALA A 39 -1.36 -7.95 -1.51
N PRO A 40 -2.54 -7.41 -1.85
CA PRO A 40 -2.69 -5.98 -2.12
C PRO A 40 -2.70 -5.17 -0.82
N VAL A 41 -2.25 -3.91 -0.89
CA VAL A 41 -2.44 -2.95 0.19
C VAL A 41 -3.90 -2.48 0.19
N ARG A 42 -4.63 -2.69 1.28
CA ARG A 42 -6.06 -2.34 1.40
C ARG A 42 -6.39 -1.83 2.80
N LEU A 43 -7.42 -1.00 2.88
CA LEU A 43 -8.03 -0.69 4.16
C LEU A 43 -8.72 -1.93 4.74
N SER A 44 -8.69 -2.04 6.06
CA SER A 44 -9.38 -3.10 6.78
C SER A 44 -10.87 -3.15 6.38
N GLY A 45 -11.32 -4.31 5.92
CA GLY A 45 -12.67 -4.55 5.39
C GLY A 45 -12.75 -4.57 3.85
N ASP A 46 -11.79 -4.02 3.14
CA ASP A 46 -11.70 -4.13 1.69
C ASP A 46 -10.86 -5.36 1.30
N LEU A 47 -11.53 -6.39 0.80
CA LEU A 47 -10.92 -7.64 0.35
C LEU A 47 -10.83 -7.76 -1.17
N LYS A 48 -10.99 -6.65 -1.88
CA LYS A 48 -10.84 -6.65 -3.35
C LYS A 48 -9.43 -7.11 -3.70
N ASP A 49 -9.36 -8.15 -4.54
CA ASP A 49 -8.12 -8.79 -4.99
C ASP A 49 -7.25 -9.39 -3.87
N ALA A 50 -7.84 -9.64 -2.67
CA ALA A 50 -7.14 -10.26 -1.55
C ALA A 50 -6.47 -11.57 -1.95
N ALA A 51 -5.24 -11.79 -1.47
CA ALA A 51 -4.51 -13.01 -1.75
C ALA A 51 -5.15 -14.22 -1.08
N GLN A 52 -5.08 -15.37 -1.75
CA GLN A 52 -5.60 -16.63 -1.23
C GLN A 52 -4.64 -17.21 -0.19
N ILE A 53 -5.19 -17.55 0.98
CA ILE A 53 -4.47 -18.16 2.09
C ILE A 53 -5.18 -19.43 2.58
N HIS A 54 -4.39 -20.33 3.16
CA HIS A 54 -4.87 -21.46 3.92
C HIS A 54 -4.68 -21.14 5.41
N ILE A 55 -5.78 -21.14 6.16
CA ILE A 55 -5.78 -20.89 7.59
C ILE A 55 -6.07 -22.23 8.26
N GLN A 56 -5.15 -22.68 9.12
CA GLN A 56 -5.32 -23.88 9.91
C GLN A 56 -5.59 -23.50 11.37
N ALA A 57 -6.65 -24.05 11.92
CA ALA A 57 -6.99 -23.92 13.34
C ALA A 57 -7.31 -25.34 13.89
N GLY A 58 -6.38 -25.89 14.66
CA GLY A 58 -6.41 -27.31 15.02
C GLY A 58 -6.40 -28.20 13.79
N ASP A 59 -7.39 -29.10 13.69
CA ASP A 59 -7.53 -30.02 12.54
C ASP A 59 -8.30 -29.44 11.36
N ARG A 60 -8.79 -28.21 11.48
CA ARG A 60 -9.55 -27.55 10.43
C ARG A 60 -8.68 -26.68 9.56
N ILE A 61 -8.79 -26.84 8.26
CA ILE A 61 -8.14 -25.98 7.27
C ILE A 61 -9.23 -25.30 6.44
N ILE A 62 -9.17 -23.98 6.34
CA ILE A 62 -10.01 -23.20 5.44
C ILE A 62 -9.14 -22.50 4.40
N CYS A 63 -9.62 -22.43 3.17
CA CYS A 63 -8.97 -21.71 2.08
C CYS A 63 -9.84 -20.52 1.68
N ARG A 64 -9.31 -19.31 1.73
CA ARG A 64 -10.05 -18.07 1.42
C ARG A 64 -9.15 -17.04 0.74
N LYS A 65 -9.76 -16.21 -0.12
CA LYS A 65 -9.17 -14.94 -0.55
C LYS A 65 -9.38 -13.93 0.58
N ALA A 66 -8.40 -13.78 1.46
CA ALA A 66 -8.56 -13.09 2.72
C ALA A 66 -7.33 -12.28 3.18
N ALA A 67 -6.16 -12.47 2.55
CA ALA A 67 -4.96 -11.78 2.97
C ALA A 67 -4.79 -10.45 2.24
N ILE A 68 -4.60 -9.40 3.01
CA ILE A 68 -4.28 -8.05 2.56
C ILE A 68 -3.10 -7.51 3.37
N ILE A 69 -2.33 -6.59 2.82
CA ILE A 69 -1.41 -5.76 3.58
C ILE A 69 -2.23 -4.58 4.09
N ALA A 70 -2.26 -4.40 5.42
CA ALA A 70 -3.06 -3.34 6.03
C ALA A 70 -2.56 -1.94 5.62
N LYS A 71 -3.41 -1.14 4.96
CA LYS A 71 -3.10 0.27 4.71
C LYS A 71 -3.08 1.03 6.03
N ARG A 72 -2.01 1.81 6.25
CA ARG A 72 -1.88 2.65 7.43
C ARG A 72 -3.07 3.61 7.58
N HIS A 73 -3.59 3.75 8.79
CA HIS A 73 -4.74 4.61 9.02
C HIS A 73 -4.78 5.17 10.45
N LEU A 74 -5.41 6.32 10.60
CA LEU A 74 -5.65 6.98 11.87
C LEU A 74 -7.12 6.84 12.24
N HIS A 75 -7.42 6.13 13.32
CA HIS A 75 -8.76 6.16 13.91
C HIS A 75 -8.95 7.45 14.71
N ALA A 76 -10.14 8.03 14.59
CA ALA A 76 -10.54 9.20 15.37
C ALA A 76 -12.02 9.13 15.74
N ALA A 77 -12.39 9.58 16.95
CA ALA A 77 -13.77 9.92 17.26
C ALA A 77 -14.14 11.25 16.56
N PRO A 78 -15.43 11.55 16.33
CA PRO A 78 -15.84 12.81 15.72
C PRO A 78 -15.31 14.05 16.44
N GLY A 79 -15.28 14.02 17.78
CA GLY A 79 -14.73 15.11 18.58
C GLY A 79 -13.22 15.29 18.40
N ASP A 80 -12.46 14.20 18.26
CA ASP A 80 -11.03 14.25 17.95
C ASP A 80 -10.78 14.77 16.55
N ALA A 81 -11.56 14.31 15.57
CA ALA A 81 -11.47 14.76 14.19
C ALA A 81 -11.69 16.28 14.09
N GLN A 82 -12.73 16.78 14.76
CA GLN A 82 -13.01 18.21 14.83
C GLN A 82 -11.87 19.00 15.49
N ARG A 83 -11.37 18.51 16.64
CA ARG A 83 -10.27 19.15 17.39
C ARG A 83 -8.97 19.20 16.59
N LEU A 84 -8.71 18.19 15.77
CA LEU A 84 -7.51 18.07 14.94
C LEU A 84 -7.67 18.71 13.55
N GLY A 85 -8.89 19.14 13.18
CA GLY A 85 -9.17 19.71 11.86
C GLY A 85 -9.02 18.71 10.72
N ILE A 86 -9.36 17.44 10.95
CA ILE A 86 -9.25 16.35 9.99
C ILE A 86 -10.61 15.73 9.66
N ALA A 87 -10.75 15.14 8.47
CA ALA A 87 -12.01 14.57 8.00
C ALA A 87 -11.86 13.08 7.66
N ASP A 88 -12.96 12.34 7.69
CA ASP A 88 -12.98 10.93 7.27
C ASP A 88 -12.52 10.77 5.81
N GLY A 89 -11.71 9.75 5.57
CA GLY A 89 -11.11 9.50 4.25
C GLY A 89 -9.96 10.42 3.87
N GLN A 90 -9.66 11.47 4.63
CA GLN A 90 -8.53 12.37 4.37
C GLN A 90 -7.20 11.65 4.55
N GLU A 91 -6.20 11.99 3.74
CA GLU A 91 -4.84 11.48 3.89
C GLU A 91 -3.96 12.48 4.66
N LEU A 92 -3.16 11.96 5.58
CA LEU A 92 -2.26 12.72 6.42
C LEU A 92 -0.82 12.24 6.25
N SER A 93 0.13 13.14 6.57
CA SER A 93 1.51 12.80 6.88
C SER A 93 1.69 12.77 8.39
N ILE A 94 2.15 11.66 8.94
CA ILE A 94 2.32 11.44 10.38
C ILE A 94 3.80 11.24 10.70
N ARG A 95 4.35 12.07 11.61
CA ARG A 95 5.71 11.92 12.11
C ARG A 95 5.73 10.93 13.29
N LEU A 96 6.58 9.94 13.18
CA LEU A 96 6.91 8.99 14.24
C LEU A 96 8.23 9.40 14.90
N ALA A 97 8.21 9.54 16.24
CA ALA A 97 9.37 9.96 17.03
C ALA A 97 10.04 8.75 17.71
N GLY A 98 10.47 7.77 16.92
CA GLY A 98 11.20 6.59 17.40
C GLY A 98 12.73 6.79 17.40
N ILE A 99 13.46 5.69 17.62
CA ILE A 99 14.94 5.65 17.52
C ILE A 99 15.39 6.06 16.11
N ARG A 100 14.58 5.76 15.11
CA ARG A 100 14.79 6.13 13.70
C ARG A 100 13.60 6.97 13.23
N PRO A 101 13.57 8.28 13.57
CA PRO A 101 12.43 9.12 13.26
C PRO A 101 12.13 9.13 11.75
N LEU A 102 10.85 9.02 11.41
CA LEU A 102 10.42 9.05 10.00
C LEU A 102 9.04 9.71 9.88
N ILE A 103 8.64 10.03 8.66
CA ILE A 103 7.29 10.50 8.34
C ILE A 103 6.63 9.46 7.46
N LEU A 104 5.45 9.02 7.88
CA LEU A 104 4.56 8.18 7.09
C LEU A 104 3.59 9.07 6.32
N GLU A 105 3.58 8.97 5.01
CA GLU A 105 2.63 9.65 4.14
C GLU A 105 1.46 8.73 3.77
N GLY A 106 0.35 9.29 3.31
CA GLY A 106 -0.83 8.52 2.88
C GLY A 106 -1.52 7.77 4.02
N VAL A 107 -1.48 8.30 5.25
CA VAL A 107 -2.21 7.77 6.40
C VAL A 107 -3.68 8.17 6.28
N VAL A 108 -4.57 7.21 6.06
CA VAL A 108 -6.00 7.49 5.87
C VAL A 108 -6.70 7.71 7.20
N VAL A 109 -7.44 8.79 7.34
CA VAL A 109 -8.28 9.06 8.51
C VAL A 109 -9.56 8.21 8.44
N ARG A 110 -9.91 7.59 9.56
CA ARG A 110 -11.16 6.83 9.74
C ARG A 110 -11.91 7.34 10.95
N VAL A 111 -13.00 8.07 10.70
CA VAL A 111 -13.83 8.62 11.77
C VAL A 111 -14.98 7.67 12.12
N SER A 112 -15.10 7.33 13.40
CA SER A 112 -16.19 6.50 13.91
C SER A 112 -16.52 6.86 15.35
N GLN A 113 -17.80 6.82 15.72
CA GLN A 113 -18.27 7.11 17.07
C GLN A 113 -17.64 6.23 18.17
N THR A 114 -17.25 5.01 17.80
CA THR A 114 -16.69 4.02 18.73
C THR A 114 -15.17 3.97 18.69
N SER A 115 -14.53 4.80 17.88
CA SER A 115 -13.08 4.82 17.76
C SER A 115 -12.42 5.65 18.87
N ALA A 116 -11.30 5.16 19.38
CA ALA A 116 -10.32 5.97 20.10
C ALA A 116 -9.31 6.55 19.11
N LEU A 117 -8.69 7.69 19.46
CA LEU A 117 -7.62 8.29 18.66
C LEU A 117 -6.40 7.37 18.68
N ALA A 118 -6.13 6.69 17.58
CA ALA A 118 -5.03 5.74 17.46
C ALA A 118 -4.52 5.61 16.02
N LEU A 119 -3.21 5.65 15.87
CA LEU A 119 -2.54 5.34 14.60
C LEU A 119 -2.35 3.83 14.47
N HIS A 120 -2.84 3.25 13.39
CA HIS A 120 -2.65 1.86 13.02
C HIS A 120 -1.66 1.75 11.86
N ILE A 121 -0.56 1.06 12.12
CA ILE A 121 0.51 0.76 11.17
C ILE A 121 0.88 -0.72 11.29
N ASP A 122 1.55 -1.26 10.31
CA ASP A 122 2.04 -2.64 10.38
C ASP A 122 3.37 -2.75 11.15
N THR A 123 3.83 -3.98 11.35
CA THR A 123 5.06 -4.26 12.09
C THR A 123 6.32 -3.79 11.37
N ASP A 124 6.31 -3.79 10.03
CA ASP A 124 7.45 -3.33 9.23
C ASP A 124 7.64 -1.82 9.40
N GLU A 125 6.55 -1.06 9.39
CA GLU A 125 6.54 0.40 9.60
C GLU A 125 6.98 0.76 11.02
N ALA A 126 6.48 0.04 12.03
CA ALA A 126 6.88 0.23 13.42
C ALA A 126 8.37 -0.07 13.63
N ASN A 127 8.87 -1.17 13.06
CA ASN A 127 10.27 -1.56 13.11
C ASN A 127 11.17 -0.56 12.36
N ALA A 128 10.70 -0.03 11.22
CA ALA A 128 11.44 0.99 10.48
C ALA A 128 11.68 2.25 11.31
N ALA A 129 10.69 2.67 12.11
CA ALA A 129 10.78 3.81 13.01
C ALA A 129 11.47 3.45 14.35
N GLY A 130 11.58 2.18 14.69
CA GLY A 130 12.06 1.72 15.99
C GLY A 130 11.14 2.14 17.14
N ILE A 131 9.83 1.95 16.98
CA ILE A 131 8.80 2.31 17.97
C ILE A 131 8.04 1.08 18.48
N GLY A 132 7.51 1.20 19.71
CA GLY A 132 6.61 0.24 20.33
C GLY A 132 5.14 0.72 20.35
N LYS A 133 4.28 -0.03 21.05
CA LYS A 133 2.82 0.19 21.08
C LYS A 133 2.40 1.57 21.61
N ASP A 134 3.14 2.12 22.58
CA ASP A 134 2.77 3.37 23.27
C ASP A 134 3.53 4.58 22.70
N ALA A 135 4.01 4.47 21.46
CA ALA A 135 4.75 5.55 20.83
C ALA A 135 3.85 6.74 20.51
N VAL A 136 4.36 7.93 20.79
CA VAL A 136 3.67 9.17 20.45
C VAL A 136 3.97 9.56 19.01
N CYS A 137 2.93 9.90 18.26
CA CYS A 137 3.04 10.41 16.90
C CYS A 137 2.46 11.84 16.80
N ARG A 138 2.82 12.53 15.73
CA ARG A 138 2.32 13.91 15.46
C ARG A 138 1.92 14.04 14.01
N ILE A 139 0.83 14.75 13.74
CA ILE A 139 0.48 15.16 12.38
C ILE A 139 1.56 16.12 11.89
N ALA A 140 2.26 15.74 10.83
CA ALA A 140 3.31 16.54 10.19
C ALA A 140 2.77 17.37 9.02
N GLY A 141 1.67 16.89 8.40
CA GLY A 141 1.00 17.58 7.30
C GLY A 141 -0.39 17.01 7.09
N ILE A 142 -1.28 17.87 6.66
CA ILE A 142 -2.61 17.48 6.18
C ILE A 142 -2.51 17.55 4.67
N ASN A 143 -2.50 16.38 4.02
CA ASN A 143 -2.61 16.33 2.58
C ASN A 143 -4.07 16.69 2.29
N ILE A 144 -4.30 17.92 1.82
CA ILE A 144 -5.57 18.25 1.20
C ILE A 144 -5.66 17.28 0.04
N ALA A 145 -6.52 16.29 0.17
CA ALA A 145 -6.70 15.28 -0.86
C ALA A 145 -6.83 16.02 -2.19
N ALA A 146 -5.86 15.87 -3.06
CA ALA A 146 -6.19 15.85 -4.46
C ALA A 146 -7.33 14.83 -4.52
N GLN A 147 -8.55 15.33 -4.65
CA GLN A 147 -9.74 14.51 -4.87
C GLN A 147 -9.31 13.44 -5.82
N SER A 148 -9.47 12.19 -5.41
CA SER A 148 -9.21 11.04 -6.24
C SER A 148 -9.80 11.34 -7.60
N GLN A 149 -8.99 11.79 -8.50
CA GLN A 149 -9.30 11.69 -9.89
C GLN A 149 -9.15 10.20 -10.19
N ASP A 150 -10.20 9.44 -9.88
CA ASP A 150 -10.63 8.38 -10.76
C ASP A 150 -10.87 9.07 -12.11
N GLN A 151 -9.80 9.44 -12.76
CA GLN A 151 -9.87 9.68 -14.18
C GLN A 151 -10.02 8.29 -14.80
N PRO A 152 -11.18 8.03 -15.42
CA PRO A 152 -11.27 6.88 -16.28
C PRO A 152 -10.10 7.00 -17.25
N SER A 153 -9.34 5.94 -17.39
CA SER A 153 -8.28 5.78 -18.39
C SER A 153 -8.75 6.39 -19.70
N ARG A 154 -8.23 7.58 -19.97
CA ARG A 154 -8.46 8.24 -21.25
C ARG A 154 -7.87 7.34 -22.31
N ALA A 155 -8.70 6.80 -23.13
CA ALA A 155 -8.30 6.06 -24.32
C ALA A 155 -7.22 6.86 -25.07
N PRO A 156 -6.20 6.18 -25.65
CA PRO A 156 -5.09 6.84 -26.29
C PRO A 156 -5.61 7.63 -27.49
N GLN A 157 -5.58 8.95 -27.39
CA GLN A 157 -5.65 9.84 -28.54
C GLN A 157 -4.24 9.95 -29.10
N ASP A 158 -4.11 9.40 -30.28
CA ASP A 158 -3.27 9.72 -31.44
C ASP A 158 -1.85 10.31 -31.23
N SER A 159 -0.88 9.52 -31.74
CA SER A 159 0.45 9.93 -32.28
C SER A 159 1.28 10.94 -31.49
N GLY A 160 1.62 10.65 -30.23
CA GLY A 160 2.68 11.32 -29.50
C GLY A 160 3.49 10.33 -28.67
N ALA A 161 4.83 10.47 -28.62
CA ALA A 161 5.65 9.66 -27.75
C ALA A 161 5.24 9.87 -26.28
N TYR A 162 5.09 8.76 -25.54
CA TYR A 162 4.72 8.80 -24.12
C TYR A 162 5.83 9.46 -23.30
N SER A 163 5.50 10.40 -22.43
CA SER A 163 6.45 11.04 -21.51
C SER A 163 6.20 10.56 -20.08
N CYS A 164 7.16 9.82 -19.53
CA CYS A 164 7.09 9.40 -18.13
C CYS A 164 7.63 10.53 -17.23
N PRO A 165 6.91 10.94 -16.17
CA PRO A 165 7.34 12.01 -15.28
C PRO A 165 8.49 11.61 -14.33
N ASP A 166 8.75 10.32 -14.18
CA ASP A 166 9.75 9.81 -13.24
C ASP A 166 11.17 10.15 -13.70
N ARG A 167 11.97 10.60 -12.75
CA ARG A 167 13.36 10.96 -12.98
C ARG A 167 14.28 9.77 -13.29
N LEU A 168 13.86 8.57 -12.87
CA LEU A 168 14.57 7.31 -13.09
C LEU A 168 13.65 6.28 -13.73
N ILE A 169 13.96 5.87 -14.95
CA ILE A 169 13.25 4.81 -15.66
C ILE A 169 13.94 3.47 -15.41
N THR A 170 13.21 2.55 -14.81
CA THR A 170 13.63 1.18 -14.50
C THR A 170 12.95 0.16 -15.42
N GLU A 171 13.40 -1.09 -15.40
CA GLU A 171 12.76 -2.19 -16.12
C GLU A 171 11.26 -2.34 -15.78
N GLN A 172 10.88 -2.11 -14.52
CA GLN A 172 9.47 -2.21 -14.09
C GLN A 172 8.58 -1.17 -14.78
N HIS A 173 9.08 0.06 -14.95
CA HIS A 173 8.38 1.10 -15.70
C HIS A 173 8.17 0.66 -17.15
N VAL A 174 9.19 0.09 -17.78
CA VAL A 174 9.11 -0.39 -19.18
C VAL A 174 8.11 -1.54 -19.33
N LYS A 175 8.04 -2.45 -18.35
CA LYS A 175 7.02 -3.50 -18.31
C LYS A 175 5.60 -2.92 -18.18
N GLY A 176 5.44 -1.83 -17.43
CA GLY A 176 4.21 -1.06 -17.35
C GLY A 176 3.84 -0.47 -18.70
N PHE A 177 4.75 0.25 -19.34
CA PHE A 177 4.55 0.87 -20.67
C PHE A 177 4.10 -0.15 -21.72
N LYS A 178 4.67 -1.36 -21.69
CA LYS A 178 4.26 -2.43 -22.61
C LYS A 178 2.81 -2.86 -22.40
N ARG A 179 2.37 -2.95 -21.12
CA ARG A 179 0.96 -3.30 -20.78
C ARG A 179 -0.02 -2.20 -21.22
N GLU A 180 0.42 -0.95 -21.17
CA GLU A 180 -0.36 0.22 -21.58
C GLU A 180 -0.31 0.49 -23.09
N GLY A 181 0.43 -0.34 -23.85
CA GLY A 181 0.52 -0.24 -25.31
C GLY A 181 1.41 0.90 -25.81
N VAL A 182 2.28 1.44 -24.97
CA VAL A 182 3.24 2.49 -25.34
C VAL A 182 4.19 1.96 -26.41
N ARG A 183 4.34 2.70 -27.51
CA ARG A 183 5.22 2.34 -28.63
C ARG A 183 6.47 3.22 -28.72
N ALA A 184 6.39 4.44 -28.19
CA ALA A 184 7.53 5.35 -28.14
C ALA A 184 7.56 6.06 -26.77
N LEU A 185 8.77 6.16 -26.19
CA LEU A 185 9.04 6.86 -24.95
C LEU A 185 9.90 8.08 -25.25
N LYS A 186 9.42 9.27 -24.90
CA LYS A 186 10.18 10.51 -24.98
C LYS A 186 10.96 10.72 -23.70
N ARG A 187 12.29 10.83 -23.81
CA ARG A 187 13.16 11.12 -22.70
C ARG A 187 13.08 12.59 -22.30
N LEU A 188 12.85 12.86 -21.03
CA LEU A 188 12.84 14.22 -20.49
C LEU A 188 14.28 14.66 -20.11
N PRO A 189 14.59 15.98 -20.16
CA PRO A 189 15.88 16.49 -19.72
C PRO A 189 16.21 16.10 -18.28
N GLY A 190 17.40 15.55 -18.05
CA GLY A 190 17.86 15.08 -16.74
C GLY A 190 17.28 13.73 -16.28
N GLN A 191 16.52 13.05 -17.12
CA GLN A 191 16.00 11.72 -16.83
C GLN A 191 17.06 10.65 -17.03
N LEU A 192 17.16 9.73 -16.07
CA LEU A 192 18.06 8.59 -16.08
C LEU A 192 17.29 7.32 -16.50
N ILE A 193 17.89 6.53 -17.38
CA ILE A 193 17.33 5.24 -17.81
C ILE A 193 18.37 4.18 -17.47
N THR A 194 17.97 3.20 -16.64
CA THR A 194 18.89 2.11 -16.26
C THR A 194 19.28 1.27 -17.48
N PRO A 195 20.49 0.65 -17.50
CA PRO A 195 20.89 -0.23 -18.58
C PRO A 195 19.87 -1.32 -18.89
N LEU A 196 19.34 -1.98 -17.86
CA LEU A 196 18.33 -3.01 -17.98
C LEU A 196 17.02 -2.49 -18.58
N ALA A 197 16.59 -1.26 -18.22
CA ALA A 197 15.42 -0.63 -18.82
C ALA A 197 15.63 -0.35 -20.32
N ARG A 198 16.84 0.05 -20.75
CA ARG A 198 17.15 0.23 -22.17
C ARG A 198 17.07 -1.08 -22.96
N ASP A 199 17.59 -2.17 -22.39
CA ASP A 199 17.53 -3.47 -23.02
C ASP A 199 16.08 -3.95 -23.11
N THR A 200 15.30 -3.72 -22.08
CA THR A 200 13.88 -4.09 -22.06
C THR A 200 13.05 -3.26 -23.06
N LEU A 201 13.34 -1.94 -23.23
CA LEU A 201 12.71 -1.11 -24.26
C LEU A 201 12.96 -1.70 -25.65
N LYS A 202 14.20 -2.08 -25.95
CA LYS A 202 14.55 -2.74 -27.24
C LYS A 202 13.84 -4.07 -27.41
N ALA A 203 13.83 -4.92 -26.37
CA ALA A 203 13.17 -6.21 -26.39
C ALA A 203 11.65 -6.11 -26.64
N PHE A 204 11.02 -5.04 -26.16
CA PHE A 204 9.58 -4.80 -26.33
C PHE A 204 9.23 -3.98 -27.58
N GLY A 205 10.23 -3.55 -28.35
CA GLY A 205 10.04 -2.73 -29.55
C GLY A 205 9.51 -1.32 -29.23
N ILE A 206 9.84 -0.77 -28.04
CA ILE A 206 9.48 0.59 -27.65
C ILE A 206 10.63 1.51 -28.06
N THR A 207 10.34 2.47 -28.95
CA THR A 207 11.32 3.45 -29.43
C THR A 207 11.60 4.48 -28.33
N LEU A 208 12.88 4.78 -28.10
CA LEU A 208 13.30 5.87 -27.22
C LEU A 208 13.58 7.10 -28.06
N GLU A 209 12.83 8.18 -27.82
CA GLU A 209 13.04 9.49 -28.43
C GLU A 209 13.82 10.38 -27.45
N GLU A 210 14.89 11.00 -27.87
CA GLU A 210 15.75 11.90 -27.07
C GLU A 210 15.26 13.36 -27.14
#